data_a3b675cda93c38cbadd4e4681a544ec0
#
_entry.id   a3b675cda93c38cbadd4e4681a544ec0
#
_cell.length_a   1.000
_cell.length_b   1.000
_cell.length_c   1.000
_cell.angle_alpha   90.00
_cell.angle_beta   90.00
_cell.angle_gamma   90.00
#
_symmetry.space_group_name_H-M   'P 1'
#
loop_
_entity.id
_entity.type
_entity.pdbx_description
1 polymer ?
#
loop_
_entity_poly.entity_id
_entity_poly.type
_entity_poly.pdbx_seq_one_letter_code
_entity_poly.pdbx_strand_id
1 'polypeptide(L)'
;MKKVVVIGAGAAGMMAAATAANRGLDVTLIERNHRVGRKILITGKGRCNITNDCDIEELIENVPTNGKFLYSAFYTFTNTDVIDMFNKLGVETHT
;
A
#
# COMPACT_ATOMS: atom_id res chain seq x y z
N MET A 1 5.56 -22.73 11.71
CA MET A 1 5.08 -21.51 11.05
C MET A 1 5.42 -20.29 11.90
N LYS A 2 6.08 -19.32 11.33
CA LYS A 2 6.41 -18.09 12.04
C LYS A 2 5.18 -17.23 12.22
N LYS A 3 5.09 -16.58 13.37
CA LYS A 3 4.01 -15.66 13.68
C LYS A 3 4.47 -14.22 13.44
N VAL A 4 3.61 -13.42 12.82
CA VAL A 4 3.86 -12.00 12.57
C VAL A 4 2.69 -11.20 13.13
N VAL A 5 3.01 -10.16 13.89
CA VAL A 5 2.01 -9.22 14.40
C VAL A 5 2.24 -7.88 13.73
N VAL A 6 1.19 -7.35 13.08
CA VAL A 6 1.22 -6.03 12.47
C VAL A 6 0.34 -5.10 13.30
N ILE A 7 0.89 -3.99 13.73
CA ILE A 7 0.18 -3.02 14.55
C ILE A 7 -0.21 -1.83 13.68
N GLY A 8 -1.50 -1.57 13.61
CA GLY A 8 -2.07 -0.52 12.78
C GLY A 8 -2.55 -1.05 11.43
N ALA A 9 -3.86 -0.92 11.20
CA ALA A 9 -4.50 -1.40 9.98
C ALA A 9 -4.85 -0.24 9.02
N GLY A 10 -3.91 0.67 8.84
CA GLY A 10 -3.92 1.64 7.76
C GLY A 10 -3.45 0.99 6.47
N ALA A 11 -3.18 1.79 5.45
CA ALA A 11 -2.73 1.29 4.15
C ALA A 11 -1.46 0.46 4.25
N ALA A 12 -0.46 0.97 4.96
CA ALA A 12 0.83 0.28 5.13
C ALA A 12 0.68 -1.03 5.91
N GLY A 13 -0.07 -1.01 7.01
CA GLY A 13 -0.27 -2.19 7.85
C GLY A 13 -1.06 -3.28 7.12
N MET A 14 -2.10 -2.92 6.39
CA MET A 14 -2.87 -3.88 5.60
C MET A 14 -2.01 -4.51 4.49
N MET A 15 -1.17 -3.71 3.83
CA MET A 15 -0.27 -4.22 2.80
C MET A 15 0.77 -5.17 3.38
N ALA A 16 1.37 -4.81 4.51
CA ALA A 16 2.34 -5.66 5.18
C ALA A 16 1.72 -6.98 5.62
N ALA A 17 0.52 -6.93 6.22
CA ALA A 17 -0.19 -8.12 6.67
C ALA A 17 -0.56 -9.03 5.51
N ALA A 18 -1.09 -8.48 4.42
CA ALA A 18 -1.45 -9.25 3.23
C ALA A 18 -0.22 -9.90 2.59
N THR A 19 0.88 -9.18 2.49
CA THR A 19 2.13 -9.69 1.93
C THR A 19 2.68 -10.83 2.78
N ALA A 20 2.71 -10.66 4.09
CA ALA A 20 3.17 -11.71 5.00
C ALA A 20 2.28 -12.95 4.94
N ALA A 21 0.96 -12.77 4.89
CA ALA A 21 0.01 -13.87 4.78
C ALA A 21 0.19 -14.65 3.47
N ASN A 22 0.43 -13.94 2.37
CA ASN A 22 0.69 -14.58 1.08
C ASN A 22 1.97 -15.40 1.06
N ARG A 23 2.89 -15.12 1.99
CA ARG A 23 4.12 -15.92 2.17
C ARG A 23 3.93 -17.12 3.10
N GLY A 24 2.71 -17.38 3.50
CA GLY A 24 2.38 -18.51 4.35
C GLY A 24 2.65 -18.32 5.83
N LEU A 25 2.82 -17.07 6.27
CA LEU A 25 3.05 -16.75 7.68
C LEU A 25 1.72 -16.63 8.43
N ASP A 26 1.77 -16.87 9.74
CA ASP A 26 0.62 -16.69 10.62
C ASP A 26 0.57 -15.23 11.06
N VAL A 27 -0.35 -14.45 10.49
CA VAL A 27 -0.41 -13.00 10.66
C VAL A 27 -1.59 -12.59 11.53
N THR A 28 -1.32 -11.73 12.50
CA THR A 28 -2.34 -11.06 13.30
C THR A 28 -2.21 -9.55 13.06
N LEU A 29 -3.30 -8.92 12.63
CA LEU A 29 -3.36 -7.49 12.39
C LEU A 29 -4.16 -6.82 13.52
N ILE A 30 -3.55 -5.87 14.20
CA ILE A 30 -4.15 -5.19 15.36
C ILE A 30 -4.48 -3.75 15.00
N GLU A 31 -5.72 -3.36 15.21
CA GLU A 31 -6.20 -2.00 14.97
C GLU A 31 -6.99 -1.51 16.19
N ARG A 32 -6.66 -0.34 16.71
CA ARG A 32 -7.35 0.25 17.87
C ARG A 32 -8.71 0.86 17.53
N ASN A 33 -8.95 1.20 16.28
CA ASN A 33 -10.22 1.75 15.82
C ASN A 33 -11.19 0.62 15.43
N HIS A 34 -12.48 0.93 15.28
CA HIS A 34 -13.48 -0.06 14.92
C HIS A 34 -13.36 -0.58 13.50
N ARG A 35 -12.66 0.15 12.62
CA ARG A 35 -12.51 -0.20 11.21
C ARG A 35 -11.06 -0.15 10.78
N VAL A 36 -10.67 -1.13 9.95
CA VAL A 36 -9.42 -1.07 9.22
C VAL A 36 -9.50 -0.03 8.11
N GLY A 37 -8.37 0.54 7.72
CA GLY A 37 -8.32 1.48 6.60
C GLY A 37 -9.10 2.76 6.81
N ARG A 38 -9.31 3.19 8.05
CA ARG A 38 -10.12 4.36 8.37
C ARG A 38 -9.69 5.63 7.64
N LYS A 39 -8.38 5.86 7.57
CA LYS A 39 -7.83 7.03 6.88
C LYS A 39 -8.09 6.98 5.38
N ILE A 40 -8.04 5.81 4.79
CA ILE A 40 -8.33 5.62 3.37
C ILE A 40 -9.77 6.01 3.07
N LEU A 41 -10.70 5.67 3.97
CA LEU A 41 -12.12 5.96 3.78
C LEU A 41 -12.45 7.46 3.78
N ILE A 42 -11.62 8.28 4.41
CA ILE A 42 -11.88 9.72 4.56
C ILE A 42 -11.02 10.60 3.65
N THR A 43 -10.10 10.01 2.87
CA THR A 43 -9.24 10.76 1.95
C THR A 43 -9.79 10.71 0.52
N GLY A 44 -9.26 11.59 -0.33
CA GLY A 44 -9.59 11.58 -1.75
C GLY A 44 -10.96 12.17 -2.11
N LYS A 45 -11.62 12.87 -1.21
CA LYS A 45 -12.91 13.54 -1.45
C LYS A 45 -13.96 12.63 -2.08
N GLY A 46 -14.15 11.46 -1.49
CA GLY A 46 -15.08 10.46 -2.02
C GLY A 46 -14.50 9.54 -3.09
N ARG A 47 -13.24 9.74 -3.41
CA ARG A 47 -12.46 8.88 -4.32
C ARG A 47 -11.27 8.34 -3.56
N CYS A 48 -10.87 7.13 -3.90
CA CYS A 48 -9.65 6.56 -3.35
C CYS A 48 -8.52 6.79 -4.33
N ASN A 49 -7.61 7.70 -3.99
CA ASN A 49 -6.41 7.92 -4.77
C ASN A 49 -5.35 6.90 -4.36
N ILE A 50 -4.94 6.04 -5.29
CA ILE A 50 -4.05 4.92 -5.00
C ILE A 50 -2.60 5.32 -5.24
N THR A 51 -2.31 5.77 -6.45
CA THR A 51 -0.96 6.13 -6.86
C THR A 51 -1.02 7.04 -8.09
N ASN A 52 0.15 7.47 -8.56
CA ASN A 52 0.28 8.28 -9.75
C ASN A 52 0.76 7.39 -10.90
N ASP A 53 0.07 7.47 -12.04
CA ASP A 53 0.46 6.71 -13.23
C ASP A 53 1.49 7.50 -14.03
N CYS A 54 2.74 7.40 -13.60
CA CYS A 54 3.88 8.09 -14.19
C CYS A 54 5.10 7.19 -14.17
N ASP A 55 6.20 7.66 -14.77
CA ASP A 55 7.48 6.94 -14.70
C ASP A 55 7.97 6.89 -13.25
N ILE A 56 8.66 5.81 -12.90
CA ILE A 56 9.17 5.62 -11.54
C ILE A 56 10.13 6.73 -11.12
N GLU A 57 10.92 7.25 -12.02
CA GLU A 57 11.83 8.35 -11.74
C GLU A 57 11.08 9.64 -11.40
N GLU A 58 10.01 9.92 -12.14
CA GLU A 58 9.14 11.06 -11.87
C GLU A 58 8.44 10.91 -10.53
N LEU A 59 8.03 9.71 -10.18
CA LEU A 59 7.43 9.42 -8.87
C LEU A 59 8.39 9.79 -7.74
N ILE A 60 9.65 9.41 -7.86
CA ILE A 60 10.68 9.72 -6.87
C ILE A 60 10.95 11.22 -6.80
N GLU A 61 11.02 11.90 -7.95
CA GLU A 61 11.26 13.35 -8.03
C GLU A 61 10.16 14.15 -7.34
N ASN A 62 8.93 13.65 -7.35
CA ASN A 62 7.79 14.31 -6.74
C ASN A 62 7.73 14.16 -5.22
N VAL A 63 8.62 13.39 -4.61
CA VAL A 63 8.74 13.33 -3.16
C VAL A 63 9.51 14.57 -2.69
N PRO A 64 8.90 15.46 -1.89
CA PRO A 64 9.48 16.77 -1.59
C PRO A 64 10.82 16.73 -0.87
N THR A 65 11.02 15.72 -0.02
CA THR A 65 12.23 15.60 0.81
C THR A 65 12.68 14.15 0.86
N ASN A 66 13.99 13.93 0.62
CA ASN A 66 14.59 12.59 0.70
C ASN A 66 13.93 11.53 -0.17
N GLY A 67 13.54 11.89 -1.39
CA GLY A 67 12.95 10.94 -2.34
C GLY A 67 13.83 9.70 -2.56
N LYS A 68 15.14 9.88 -2.50
CA LYS A 68 16.11 8.78 -2.67
C LYS A 68 15.99 7.70 -1.59
N PHE A 69 15.50 8.04 -0.42
CA PHE A 69 15.23 7.08 0.65
C PHE A 69 14.23 6.01 0.22
N LEU A 70 13.28 6.37 -0.66
CA LEU A 70 12.25 5.47 -1.15
C LEU A 70 12.64 4.74 -2.43
N TYR A 71 13.85 4.98 -2.94
CA TYR A 71 14.30 4.41 -4.21
C TYR A 71 14.14 2.89 -4.27
N SER A 72 14.68 2.20 -3.28
CA SER A 72 14.61 0.74 -3.23
C SER A 72 13.16 0.25 -3.13
N ALA A 73 12.36 0.87 -2.28
CA ALA A 73 10.95 0.49 -2.12
C ALA A 73 10.16 0.68 -3.41
N PHE A 74 10.32 1.82 -4.08
CA PHE A 74 9.59 2.12 -5.32
C PHE A 74 10.00 1.23 -6.48
N TYR A 75 11.28 0.83 -6.57
CA TYR A 75 11.73 -0.10 -7.61
C TYR A 75 11.41 -1.56 -7.30
N THR A 76 11.26 -1.92 -6.03
CA THR A 76 10.86 -3.27 -5.64
C THR A 76 9.37 -3.50 -5.88
N PHE A 77 8.56 -2.50 -5.61
CA PHE A 77 7.11 -2.54 -5.84
C PHE A 77 6.69 -1.20 -6.44
N THR A 78 6.59 -1.16 -7.77
CA THR A 78 6.38 0.08 -8.51
C THR A 78 4.94 0.55 -8.45
N ASN A 79 4.70 1.80 -8.87
CA ASN A 79 3.35 2.32 -9.03
C ASN A 79 2.52 1.49 -10.01
N THR A 80 3.12 0.99 -11.08
CA THR A 80 2.46 0.07 -12.02
C THR A 80 2.10 -1.24 -11.33
N ASP A 81 3.00 -1.78 -10.49
CA ASP A 81 2.73 -3.00 -9.70
C ASP A 81 1.53 -2.81 -8.78
N VAL A 82 1.39 -1.62 -8.17
CA VAL A 82 0.24 -1.30 -7.31
C VAL A 82 -1.05 -1.34 -8.11
N ILE A 83 -1.08 -0.70 -9.26
CA ILE A 83 -2.27 -0.67 -10.13
C ILE A 83 -2.64 -2.10 -10.56
N ASP A 84 -1.65 -2.89 -10.99
CA ASP A 84 -1.87 -4.27 -11.41
C ASP A 84 -2.40 -5.14 -10.27
N MET A 85 -1.91 -4.93 -9.06
CA MET A 85 -2.38 -5.66 -7.88
C MET A 85 -3.87 -5.42 -7.66
N PHE A 86 -4.33 -4.18 -7.68
CA PHE A 86 -5.74 -3.86 -7.49
C PHE A 86 -6.59 -4.41 -8.62
N ASN A 87 -6.12 -4.31 -9.87
CA ASN A 87 -6.84 -4.84 -11.03
C ASN A 87 -6.99 -6.37 -10.94
N LYS A 88 -5.96 -7.09 -10.50
CA LYS A 88 -6.02 -8.54 -10.29
C LYS A 88 -7.00 -8.93 -9.19
N LEU A 89 -7.19 -8.07 -8.20
CA LEU A 89 -8.16 -8.30 -7.13
C LEU A 89 -9.59 -7.95 -7.55
N GLY A 90 -9.78 -7.52 -8.80
CA GLY A 90 -11.10 -7.18 -9.32
C GLY A 90 -11.52 -5.73 -9.07
N VAL A 91 -10.59 -4.89 -8.61
CA VAL A 91 -10.85 -3.47 -8.40
C VAL A 91 -10.53 -2.71 -9.68
N GLU A 92 -11.52 -2.04 -10.24
CA GLU A 92 -11.33 -1.20 -11.42
C GLU A 92 -10.63 0.09 -11.04
N THR A 93 -9.60 0.46 -11.80
CA THR A 93 -8.86 1.70 -11.58
C THR A 93 -8.98 2.62 -12.80
N HIS A 94 -8.93 3.93 -12.57
CA HIS A 94 -9.02 4.95 -13.61
C HIS A 94 -7.86 5.93 -13.49
N THR A 95 -7.32 6.32 -14.61
CA THR A 95 -6.25 7.32 -14.70
C THR A 95 -6.81 8.69 -15.01
#